data_b8250315175546eef6f563ef2ceabbe9
#
_entry.id   b8250315175546eef6f563ef2ceabbe9
#
_cell.length_a   1.000
_cell.length_b   1.000
_cell.length_c   1.000
_cell.angle_alpha   90.00
_cell.angle_beta   90.00
_cell.angle_gamma   90.00
#
_symmetry.space_group_name_H-M   'P 1'
#
loop_
_entity.id
_entity.type
_entity.pdbx_description
1 polymer ?
#
loop_
_entity_poly.entity_id
_entity_poly.type
_entity_poly.pdbx_seq_one_letter_code
_entity_poly.pdbx_strand_id
1 'polypeptide(L)'
;KIAILGNLLPLWDDPLWLAEQIAMMDMISGGRIVSGWVRGGGRESVSHNSNPTINWDRYQEAHDFVVKAWTTPGPFRWEGKYLHYRYVNPWALPYQKPHPPIWIPGAASRATVKWASEHRYPYVMIGGDLALTRISFDYYKEVASENGYQSSTQHVGKLVKVHVEDTDEKGDQVGRKYLSGVSNPFLDGNEGIVNLSIQNLPGLSPRGGNARMPVAASLAAGRGGVGRQSYEAQVQHYSIISAGPKKVIAGMRHVLEYLRPGSMFFWDGDGSMTHDDQMRSLRLMGQEVLPAIREVGKELGLVGPYEVPGEVTGTYLPK
;
A
#
# COMPACT_ATOMS: atom_id res chain seq x y z
N LYS A 1 14.68 -4.91 -5.31
CA LYS A 1 13.35 -4.99 -5.93
C LYS A 1 12.81 -3.60 -6.25
N ILE A 2 11.88 -3.51 -7.18
CA ILE A 2 11.19 -2.30 -7.60
C ILE A 2 9.69 -2.53 -7.35
N ALA A 3 9.15 -1.90 -6.31
CA ALA A 3 7.75 -2.08 -5.94
C ALA A 3 6.88 -0.95 -6.52
N ILE A 4 5.89 -1.32 -7.32
CA ILE A 4 4.88 -0.42 -7.85
C ILE A 4 3.66 -0.54 -6.95
N LEU A 5 3.51 0.34 -5.96
CA LEU A 5 2.50 0.18 -4.90
C LEU A 5 1.13 0.79 -5.22
N GLY A 6 0.85 1.20 -6.44
CA GLY A 6 -0.34 1.97 -6.70
C GLY A 6 -1.09 1.67 -8.00
N ASN A 7 -0.99 0.47 -8.56
CA ASN A 7 -1.81 0.13 -9.72
C ASN A 7 -3.29 0.09 -9.34
N LEU A 8 -4.07 0.99 -9.92
CA LEU A 8 -5.51 1.12 -9.73
C LEU A 8 -6.23 0.08 -10.60
N LEU A 9 -6.13 -1.18 -10.20
CA LEU A 9 -6.52 -2.33 -11.02
C LEU A 9 -7.94 -2.24 -11.64
N PRO A 10 -8.99 -1.79 -10.92
CA PRO A 10 -10.33 -1.74 -11.50
C PRO A 10 -10.55 -0.56 -12.47
N LEU A 11 -9.61 0.36 -12.59
CA LEU A 11 -9.73 1.53 -13.47
C LEU A 11 -9.16 1.30 -14.88
N TRP A 12 -8.46 0.19 -15.08
CA TRP A 12 -7.99 -0.19 -16.40
C TRP A 12 -9.16 -0.73 -17.23
N ASP A 13 -9.43 -0.08 -18.35
CA ASP A 13 -10.43 -0.58 -19.32
C ASP A 13 -9.90 -1.82 -20.04
N ASP A 14 -8.59 -1.88 -20.25
CA ASP A 14 -7.89 -3.04 -20.78
C ASP A 14 -6.81 -3.54 -19.79
N PRO A 15 -7.14 -4.43 -18.85
CA PRO A 15 -6.17 -5.01 -17.93
C PRO A 15 -5.15 -5.95 -18.60
N LEU A 16 -5.36 -6.39 -19.84
CA LEU A 16 -4.34 -7.10 -20.60
C LEU A 16 -3.12 -6.19 -20.86
N TRP A 17 -3.39 -4.93 -21.21
CA TRP A 17 -2.32 -3.93 -21.36
C TRP A 17 -1.49 -3.77 -20.08
N LEU A 18 -2.15 -3.70 -18.92
CA LEU A 18 -1.44 -3.65 -17.64
C LEU A 18 -0.59 -4.91 -17.41
N ALA A 19 -1.13 -6.09 -17.72
CA ALA A 19 -0.41 -7.36 -17.58
C ALA A 19 0.87 -7.37 -18.43
N GLU A 20 0.80 -6.93 -19.66
CA GLU A 20 1.94 -6.87 -20.59
C GLU A 20 2.98 -5.81 -20.16
N GLN A 21 2.54 -4.63 -19.71
CA GLN A 21 3.45 -3.59 -19.19
C GLN A 21 4.25 -4.08 -17.98
N ILE A 22 3.59 -4.71 -17.02
CA ILE A 22 4.26 -5.24 -15.83
C ILE A 22 5.20 -6.38 -16.21
N ALA A 23 4.78 -7.27 -17.10
CA ALA A 23 5.63 -8.36 -17.59
C ALA A 23 6.87 -7.82 -18.33
N MET A 24 6.72 -6.80 -19.17
CA MET A 24 7.84 -6.16 -19.85
C MET A 24 8.81 -5.50 -18.87
N MET A 25 8.30 -4.76 -17.89
CA MET A 25 9.14 -4.16 -16.84
C MET A 25 9.86 -5.24 -16.02
N ASP A 26 9.20 -6.37 -15.76
CA ASP A 26 9.81 -7.50 -15.05
C ASP A 26 10.96 -8.12 -15.86
N MET A 27 10.79 -8.31 -17.15
CA MET A 27 11.84 -8.77 -18.06
C MET A 27 13.01 -7.79 -18.12
N ILE A 28 12.74 -6.50 -18.37
CA ILE A 28 13.79 -5.45 -18.46
C ILE A 28 14.56 -5.34 -17.16
N SER A 29 13.89 -5.47 -16.03
CA SER A 29 14.52 -5.38 -14.71
C SER A 29 15.23 -6.67 -14.27
N GLY A 30 15.13 -7.78 -15.02
CA GLY A 30 15.67 -9.08 -14.62
C GLY A 30 15.00 -9.63 -13.37
N GLY A 31 13.68 -9.55 -13.29
CA GLY A 31 12.90 -10.13 -12.19
C GLY A 31 12.95 -9.32 -10.90
N ARG A 32 12.98 -7.99 -10.99
CA ARG A 32 12.98 -7.11 -9.81
C ARG A 32 11.63 -6.48 -9.49
N ILE A 33 10.62 -6.66 -10.34
CA ILE A 33 9.30 -6.05 -10.15
C ILE A 33 8.52 -6.73 -9.02
N VAL A 34 7.85 -5.91 -8.23
CA VAL A 34 6.77 -6.27 -7.31
C VAL A 34 5.56 -5.45 -7.72
N SER A 35 4.45 -6.10 -8.00
CA SER A 35 3.23 -5.45 -8.46
C SER A 35 2.27 -5.19 -7.30
N GLY A 36 2.15 -3.94 -6.89
CA GLY A 36 1.21 -3.53 -5.85
C GLY A 36 -0.13 -3.10 -6.46
N TRP A 37 -1.23 -3.67 -5.98
CA TRP A 37 -2.56 -3.45 -6.53
C TRP A 37 -3.51 -2.83 -5.52
N VAL A 38 -4.11 -1.72 -5.92
CA VAL A 38 -5.07 -0.98 -5.10
C VAL A 38 -6.42 -0.89 -5.82
N ARG A 39 -7.47 -0.81 -5.01
CA ARG A 39 -8.81 -0.60 -5.53
C ARG A 39 -9.02 0.83 -6.03
N GLY A 40 -8.27 1.77 -5.49
CA GLY A 40 -8.47 3.18 -5.70
C GLY A 40 -9.55 3.79 -4.82
N GLY A 41 -9.61 5.10 -4.85
CA GLY A 41 -10.60 5.93 -4.18
C GLY A 41 -11.74 6.35 -5.10
N GLY A 42 -12.85 6.86 -4.53
CA GLY A 42 -13.95 7.41 -5.32
C GLY A 42 -13.51 8.58 -6.19
N ARG A 43 -12.59 9.38 -5.69
CA ARG A 43 -11.98 10.48 -6.44
C ARG A 43 -11.27 9.97 -7.71
N GLU A 44 -10.46 8.95 -7.58
CA GLU A 44 -9.74 8.34 -8.70
C GLU A 44 -10.71 7.68 -9.68
N SER A 45 -11.74 7.02 -9.18
CA SER A 45 -12.79 6.45 -10.04
C SER A 45 -13.50 7.50 -10.86
N VAL A 46 -13.88 8.62 -10.25
CA VAL A 46 -14.56 9.72 -10.95
C VAL A 46 -13.65 10.38 -11.98
N SER A 47 -12.39 10.63 -11.65
CA SER A 47 -11.44 11.23 -12.59
C SER A 47 -11.11 10.33 -13.79
N HIS A 48 -11.33 9.03 -13.68
CA HIS A 48 -11.18 8.07 -14.77
C HIS A 48 -12.51 7.61 -15.37
N ASN A 49 -13.60 8.35 -15.13
CA ASN A 49 -14.92 8.03 -15.64
C ASN A 49 -15.38 6.59 -15.30
N SER A 50 -14.94 6.08 -14.17
CA SER A 50 -15.26 4.73 -13.69
C SER A 50 -16.33 4.77 -12.60
N ASN A 51 -17.26 3.83 -12.62
CA ASN A 51 -18.30 3.71 -11.59
C ASN A 51 -17.72 3.11 -10.29
N PRO A 52 -17.66 3.86 -9.18
CA PRO A 52 -17.11 3.36 -7.93
C PRO A 52 -17.93 2.24 -7.28
N THR A 53 -19.19 2.07 -7.66
CA THR A 53 -20.07 1.05 -7.05
C THR A 53 -19.68 -0.38 -7.44
N ILE A 54 -19.04 -0.56 -8.59
CA ILE A 54 -18.60 -1.87 -9.08
C ILE A 54 -17.10 -2.09 -8.92
N ASN A 55 -16.38 -1.15 -8.31
CA ASN A 55 -14.92 -1.20 -8.20
C ASN A 55 -14.39 -2.47 -7.51
N TRP A 56 -15.11 -2.96 -6.50
CA TRP A 56 -14.66 -4.16 -5.79
C TRP A 56 -14.77 -5.41 -6.66
N ASP A 57 -15.88 -5.59 -7.34
CA ASP A 57 -16.09 -6.73 -8.22
C ASP A 57 -15.12 -6.67 -9.43
N ARG A 58 -14.97 -5.48 -10.03
CA ARG A 58 -13.99 -5.28 -11.12
C ARG A 58 -12.55 -5.53 -10.68
N TYR A 59 -12.20 -5.14 -9.45
CA TYR A 59 -10.88 -5.39 -8.89
C TYR A 59 -10.56 -6.89 -8.84
N GLN A 60 -11.50 -7.68 -8.33
CA GLN A 60 -11.31 -9.12 -8.23
C GLN A 60 -11.24 -9.79 -9.62
N GLU A 61 -12.15 -9.43 -10.52
CA GLU A 61 -12.15 -9.98 -11.86
C GLU A 61 -10.89 -9.60 -12.65
N ALA A 62 -10.44 -8.35 -12.55
CA ALA A 62 -9.20 -7.91 -13.19
C ALA A 62 -7.97 -8.60 -12.61
N HIS A 63 -7.95 -8.86 -11.29
CA HIS A 63 -6.92 -9.68 -10.66
C HIS A 63 -6.84 -11.08 -11.30
N ASP A 64 -7.96 -11.79 -11.33
CA ASP A 64 -8.00 -13.16 -11.84
C ASP A 64 -7.60 -13.20 -13.32
N PHE A 65 -8.05 -12.21 -14.09
CA PHE A 65 -7.68 -12.07 -15.49
C PHE A 65 -6.18 -11.83 -15.68
N VAL A 66 -5.58 -10.88 -14.94
CA VAL A 66 -4.15 -10.54 -15.06
C VAL A 66 -3.28 -11.72 -14.62
N VAL A 67 -3.62 -12.38 -13.51
CA VAL A 67 -2.89 -13.59 -13.06
C VAL A 67 -2.96 -14.69 -14.11
N LYS A 68 -4.14 -14.91 -14.69
CA LYS A 68 -4.30 -15.89 -15.79
C LYS A 68 -3.48 -15.50 -17.02
N ALA A 69 -3.47 -14.23 -17.40
CA ALA A 69 -2.68 -13.76 -18.53
C ALA A 69 -1.16 -13.96 -18.31
N TRP A 70 -0.68 -13.89 -17.07
CA TRP A 70 0.72 -14.14 -16.75
C TRP A 70 1.10 -15.63 -16.68
N THR A 71 0.13 -16.49 -16.33
CA THR A 71 0.42 -17.88 -15.97
C THR A 71 -0.07 -18.91 -16.98
N THR A 72 -0.93 -18.49 -17.89
CA THR A 72 -1.49 -19.38 -18.92
C THR A 72 -0.93 -19.02 -20.29
N PRO A 73 -0.20 -19.92 -20.97
CA PRO A 73 0.16 -19.70 -22.35
C PRO A 73 -1.10 -19.48 -23.21
N GLY A 74 -1.08 -18.39 -23.99
CA GLY A 74 -2.20 -18.11 -24.90
C GLY A 74 -2.24 -19.06 -26.10
N PRO A 75 -3.26 -18.95 -26.97
CA PRO A 75 -4.42 -18.08 -26.77
C PRO A 75 -5.50 -18.68 -25.87
N PHE A 76 -6.20 -17.81 -25.16
CA PHE A 76 -7.41 -18.22 -24.42
C PHE A 76 -8.53 -17.18 -24.58
N ARG A 77 -9.73 -17.52 -24.13
CA ARG A 77 -10.89 -16.63 -24.08
C ARG A 77 -11.21 -16.26 -22.63
N TRP A 78 -11.69 -15.03 -22.42
CA TRP A 78 -12.21 -14.59 -21.13
C TRP A 78 -13.63 -14.06 -21.28
N GLU A 79 -14.56 -14.61 -20.54
CA GLU A 79 -15.97 -14.21 -20.50
C GLU A 79 -16.37 -13.99 -19.04
N GLY A 80 -15.99 -12.81 -18.52
CA GLY A 80 -16.32 -12.41 -17.16
C GLY A 80 -17.59 -11.55 -17.09
N LYS A 81 -17.81 -10.96 -15.92
CA LYS A 81 -18.94 -10.05 -15.72
C LYS A 81 -18.68 -8.65 -16.29
N TYR A 82 -17.42 -8.19 -16.21
CA TYR A 82 -16.99 -6.86 -16.63
C TYR A 82 -15.98 -6.86 -17.76
N LEU A 83 -15.26 -7.95 -17.93
CA LEU A 83 -14.21 -8.11 -18.92
C LEU A 83 -14.58 -9.20 -19.92
N HIS A 84 -14.51 -8.87 -21.21
CA HIS A 84 -14.86 -9.79 -22.30
C HIS A 84 -13.79 -9.75 -23.37
N TYR A 85 -13.03 -10.85 -23.48
CA TYR A 85 -11.99 -11.01 -24.49
C TYR A 85 -12.24 -12.27 -25.30
N ARG A 86 -12.48 -12.12 -26.60
CA ARG A 86 -12.61 -13.27 -27.52
C ARG A 86 -11.30 -14.00 -27.72
N TYR A 87 -10.19 -13.27 -27.58
CA TYR A 87 -8.86 -13.79 -27.84
C TYR A 87 -7.85 -13.04 -26.94
N VAL A 88 -7.20 -13.77 -26.06
CA VAL A 88 -6.12 -13.26 -25.20
C VAL A 88 -4.86 -14.02 -25.54
N ASN A 89 -3.84 -13.33 -25.98
CA ASN A 89 -2.54 -13.90 -26.28
C ASN A 89 -1.45 -12.90 -25.88
N PRO A 90 -1.04 -12.87 -24.60
CA PRO A 90 -0.07 -11.90 -24.13
C PRO A 90 1.25 -12.01 -24.91
N TRP A 91 1.78 -10.88 -25.36
CA TRP A 91 3.04 -10.81 -26.09
C TRP A 91 4.24 -10.86 -25.18
N ALA A 92 4.10 -10.34 -23.94
CA ALA A 92 5.11 -10.41 -22.91
C ALA A 92 4.63 -11.24 -21.74
N LEU A 93 5.44 -12.23 -21.34
CA LEU A 93 5.23 -13.00 -20.11
C LEU A 93 6.27 -12.58 -19.07
N PRO A 94 5.92 -12.58 -17.78
CA PRO A 94 6.84 -12.20 -16.73
C PRO A 94 8.12 -13.05 -16.70
N TYR A 95 9.23 -12.42 -16.35
CA TYR A 95 10.49 -13.12 -16.08
C TYR A 95 10.37 -13.99 -14.82
N GLN A 96 9.77 -13.45 -13.75
CA GLN A 96 9.51 -14.17 -12.50
C GLN A 96 8.40 -15.21 -12.69
N LYS A 97 8.56 -16.37 -12.07
CA LYS A 97 7.58 -17.48 -12.16
C LYS A 97 7.03 -17.78 -10.76
N PRO A 98 5.74 -18.06 -10.63
CA PRO A 98 4.70 -18.11 -11.68
C PRO A 98 4.36 -16.73 -12.23
N HIS A 99 4.56 -15.66 -11.48
CA HIS A 99 4.36 -14.25 -11.85
C HIS A 99 5.12 -13.33 -10.88
N PRO A 100 5.28 -12.01 -11.17
CA PRO A 100 5.84 -11.05 -10.21
C PRO A 100 5.03 -11.07 -8.91
N PRO A 101 5.69 -10.96 -7.73
CA PRO A 101 4.98 -10.91 -6.46
C PRO A 101 3.91 -9.81 -6.46
N ILE A 102 2.73 -10.13 -5.95
CA ILE A 102 1.61 -9.21 -5.82
C ILE A 102 1.52 -8.76 -4.36
N TRP A 103 1.45 -7.45 -4.15
CA TRP A 103 1.26 -6.84 -2.85
C TRP A 103 -0.02 -6.02 -2.83
N ILE A 104 -0.66 -5.94 -1.68
CA ILE A 104 -1.95 -5.27 -1.53
C ILE A 104 -1.83 -4.07 -0.59
N PRO A 105 -1.52 -2.89 -1.12
CA PRO A 105 -1.59 -1.66 -0.33
C PRO A 105 -3.04 -1.32 0.01
N GLY A 106 -3.26 -0.84 1.24
CA GLY A 106 -4.61 -0.51 1.68
C GLY A 106 -4.66 0.39 2.91
N ALA A 107 -5.82 0.98 3.16
CA ALA A 107 -6.09 1.92 4.25
C ALA A 107 -7.10 1.33 5.25
N ALA A 108 -6.86 0.13 5.77
CA ALA A 108 -7.66 -0.57 6.76
C ALA A 108 -9.10 -0.94 6.32
N SER A 109 -9.35 -1.14 5.05
CA SER A 109 -10.60 -1.75 4.61
C SER A 109 -10.63 -3.22 5.00
N ARG A 110 -11.64 -3.64 5.78
CA ARG A 110 -11.76 -5.03 6.24
C ARG A 110 -11.80 -6.02 5.08
N ALA A 111 -12.55 -5.72 4.02
CA ALA A 111 -12.62 -6.57 2.84
C ALA A 111 -11.28 -6.72 2.14
N THR A 112 -10.50 -5.64 2.04
CA THR A 112 -9.17 -5.68 1.40
C THR A 112 -8.18 -6.50 2.23
N VAL A 113 -8.16 -6.33 3.56
CA VAL A 113 -7.28 -7.13 4.45
C VAL A 113 -7.64 -8.60 4.39
N LYS A 114 -8.95 -8.94 4.45
CA LYS A 114 -9.43 -10.30 4.32
C LYS A 114 -8.99 -10.92 2.99
N TRP A 115 -9.26 -10.26 1.90
CA TRP A 115 -8.93 -10.73 0.56
C TRP A 115 -7.42 -10.93 0.36
N ALA A 116 -6.60 -9.98 0.85
CA ALA A 116 -5.15 -10.11 0.81
C ALA A 116 -4.66 -11.35 1.56
N SER A 117 -5.21 -11.60 2.74
CA SER A 117 -4.87 -12.77 3.55
C SER A 117 -5.33 -14.09 2.89
N GLU A 118 -6.55 -14.14 2.36
CA GLU A 118 -7.06 -15.33 1.63
C GLU A 118 -6.16 -15.71 0.44
N HIS A 119 -5.55 -14.72 -0.23
CA HIS A 119 -4.63 -14.92 -1.35
C HIS A 119 -3.15 -15.04 -0.92
N ARG A 120 -2.85 -14.96 0.37
CA ARG A 120 -1.48 -14.96 0.93
C ARG A 120 -0.61 -13.82 0.38
N TYR A 121 -1.24 -12.73 -0.06
CA TYR A 121 -0.53 -11.55 -0.54
C TYR A 121 -0.10 -10.67 0.62
N PRO A 122 1.12 -10.13 0.61
CA PRO A 122 1.54 -9.15 1.60
C PRO A 122 0.61 -7.93 1.60
N TYR A 123 0.09 -7.61 2.77
CA TYR A 123 -0.73 -6.41 2.99
C TYR A 123 0.14 -5.27 3.47
N VAL A 124 0.13 -4.15 2.75
CA VAL A 124 0.88 -2.94 3.11
C VAL A 124 -0.07 -1.86 3.59
N MET A 125 -0.01 -1.53 4.87
CA MET A 125 -0.80 -0.45 5.43
C MET A 125 -0.23 0.91 5.02
N ILE A 126 -0.93 1.64 4.14
CA ILE A 126 -0.49 2.92 3.56
C ILE A 126 -0.97 4.17 4.30
N GLY A 127 -1.67 4.01 5.41
CA GLY A 127 -2.18 5.12 6.22
C GLY A 127 -2.55 4.67 7.62
N GLY A 128 -3.17 5.58 8.37
CA GLY A 128 -3.60 5.32 9.75
C GLY A 128 -2.47 5.32 10.77
N ASP A 129 -2.88 5.41 12.03
CA ASP A 129 -2.00 5.31 13.19
C ASP A 129 -1.55 3.87 13.48
N LEU A 130 -0.69 3.71 14.47
CA LEU A 130 -0.17 2.40 14.86
C LEU A 130 -1.27 1.47 15.38
N ALA A 131 -2.26 1.98 16.12
CA ALA A 131 -3.33 1.17 16.70
C ALA A 131 -4.22 0.57 15.60
N LEU A 132 -4.63 1.37 14.63
CA LEU A 132 -5.41 0.90 13.47
C LEU A 132 -4.60 -0.08 12.61
N THR A 133 -3.30 0.18 12.45
CA THR A 133 -2.40 -0.71 11.74
C THR A 133 -2.30 -2.06 12.44
N ARG A 134 -2.14 -2.06 13.76
CA ARG A 134 -2.07 -3.29 14.57
C ARG A 134 -3.35 -4.12 14.44
N ILE A 135 -4.52 -3.48 14.57
CA ILE A 135 -5.82 -4.16 14.39
C ILE A 135 -5.91 -4.79 13.00
N SER A 136 -5.44 -4.10 11.97
CA SER A 136 -5.45 -4.62 10.59
C SER A 136 -4.53 -5.82 10.42
N PHE A 137 -3.34 -5.81 11.04
CA PHE A 137 -2.40 -6.93 11.00
C PHE A 137 -2.89 -8.12 11.81
N ASP A 138 -3.50 -7.89 12.97
CA ASP A 138 -4.07 -8.98 13.78
C ASP A 138 -5.25 -9.63 13.05
N TYR A 139 -6.09 -8.84 12.37
CA TYR A 139 -7.16 -9.39 11.52
C TYR A 139 -6.61 -10.17 10.30
N TYR A 140 -5.51 -9.70 9.69
CA TYR A 140 -4.83 -10.48 8.65
C TYR A 140 -4.41 -11.86 9.16
N LYS A 141 -3.83 -11.94 10.38
CA LYS A 141 -3.41 -13.20 11.02
C LYS A 141 -4.59 -14.11 11.33
N GLU A 142 -5.69 -13.55 11.83
CA GLU A 142 -6.93 -14.29 12.09
C GLU A 142 -7.42 -14.98 10.82
N VAL A 143 -7.59 -14.23 9.73
CA VAL A 143 -8.01 -14.77 8.42
C VAL A 143 -7.00 -15.78 7.88
N ALA A 144 -5.69 -15.57 8.05
CA ALA A 144 -4.67 -16.52 7.66
C ALA A 144 -4.86 -17.87 8.35
N SER A 145 -5.09 -17.84 9.66
CA SER A 145 -5.36 -19.05 10.46
C SER A 145 -6.62 -19.77 10.01
N GLU A 146 -7.70 -19.03 9.74
CA GLU A 146 -8.95 -19.59 9.18
C GLU A 146 -8.74 -20.27 7.82
N ASN A 147 -7.76 -19.79 7.03
CA ASN A 147 -7.39 -20.34 5.74
C ASN A 147 -6.24 -21.37 5.80
N GLY A 148 -5.93 -21.87 7.00
CA GLY A 148 -5.02 -23.01 7.22
C GLY A 148 -3.55 -22.69 7.02
N TYR A 149 -3.12 -21.41 7.24
CA TYR A 149 -1.70 -21.06 7.24
C TYR A 149 -1.34 -20.08 8.35
N GLN A 150 -0.07 -20.05 8.72
CA GLN A 150 0.46 -19.11 9.70
C GLN A 150 1.05 -17.89 8.96
N SER A 151 0.48 -16.71 9.19
CA SER A 151 1.12 -15.50 8.68
C SER A 151 2.34 -15.13 9.52
N SER A 152 3.35 -14.59 8.85
CA SER A 152 4.59 -14.10 9.46
C SER A 152 4.80 -12.62 9.19
N THR A 153 5.92 -12.07 9.62
CA THR A 153 6.30 -10.67 9.35
C THR A 153 6.38 -10.36 7.85
N GLN A 154 6.69 -11.34 7.01
CA GLN A 154 6.74 -11.22 5.55
C GLN A 154 5.43 -10.77 4.91
N HIS A 155 4.30 -11.09 5.56
CA HIS A 155 2.97 -10.83 5.01
C HIS A 155 2.44 -9.43 5.34
N VAL A 156 3.16 -8.64 6.12
CA VAL A 156 2.69 -7.32 6.56
C VAL A 156 3.76 -6.26 6.39
N GLY A 157 3.33 -5.12 5.87
CA GLY A 157 4.19 -3.96 5.65
C GLY A 157 3.52 -2.67 6.12
N LYS A 158 4.33 -1.67 6.44
CA LYS A 158 3.85 -0.35 6.88
C LYS A 158 4.52 0.76 6.10
N LEU A 159 3.70 1.69 5.58
CA LEU A 159 4.16 2.97 5.05
C LEU A 159 4.05 4.03 6.14
N VAL A 160 5.13 4.78 6.36
CA VAL A 160 5.21 5.91 7.28
C VAL A 160 5.69 7.13 6.51
N LYS A 161 5.13 8.29 6.79
CA LYS A 161 5.67 9.56 6.30
C LYS A 161 6.90 9.91 7.13
N VAL A 162 8.05 10.01 6.47
CA VAL A 162 9.33 10.23 7.14
C VAL A 162 10.12 11.30 6.43
N HIS A 163 10.70 12.21 7.19
CA HIS A 163 11.67 13.17 6.70
C HIS A 163 12.81 13.28 7.69
N VAL A 164 14.03 13.33 7.19
CA VAL A 164 15.24 13.42 8.02
C VAL A 164 15.97 14.71 7.72
N GLU A 165 16.24 15.48 8.77
CA GLU A 165 16.99 16.73 8.69
C GLU A 165 18.18 16.73 9.64
N ASP A 166 19.06 17.74 9.50
CA ASP A 166 20.26 17.86 10.34
C ASP A 166 19.92 18.03 11.84
N THR A 167 18.78 18.66 12.15
CA THR A 167 18.31 18.87 13.53
C THR A 167 16.83 18.52 13.69
N ASP A 168 16.42 18.27 14.94
CA ASP A 168 15.02 17.96 15.27
C ASP A 168 14.09 19.12 14.93
N GLU A 169 14.52 20.35 15.22
CA GLU A 169 13.73 21.56 15.00
C GLU A 169 13.48 21.79 13.50
N LYS A 170 14.51 21.60 12.69
CA LYS A 170 14.38 21.74 11.24
C LYS A 170 13.51 20.64 10.65
N GLY A 171 13.67 19.41 11.13
CA GLY A 171 12.80 18.30 10.77
C GLY A 171 11.34 18.57 11.11
N ASP A 172 11.04 19.10 12.30
CA ASP A 172 9.67 19.47 12.68
C ASP A 172 9.09 20.54 11.75
N GLN A 173 9.87 21.57 11.42
CA GLN A 173 9.45 22.64 10.51
C GLN A 173 9.10 22.10 9.10
N VAL A 174 9.98 21.27 8.55
CA VAL A 174 9.78 20.67 7.21
C VAL A 174 8.60 19.68 7.23
N GLY A 175 8.52 18.83 8.24
CA GLY A 175 7.43 17.89 8.41
C GLY A 175 6.06 18.57 8.53
N ARG A 176 6.01 19.66 9.29
CA ARG A 176 4.80 20.49 9.43
C ARG A 176 4.39 21.12 8.10
N LYS A 177 5.34 21.61 7.34
CA LYS A 177 5.10 22.26 6.07
C LYS A 177 4.66 21.30 4.97
N TYR A 178 5.30 20.14 4.86
CA TYR A 178 5.13 19.27 3.68
C TYR A 178 4.45 17.92 3.96
N LEU A 179 4.58 17.36 5.17
CA LEU A 179 4.05 16.02 5.44
C LEU A 179 2.66 16.02 6.08
N SER A 180 2.25 17.13 6.69
CA SER A 180 0.96 17.22 7.39
C SER A 180 -0.25 17.08 6.48
N GLY A 181 -0.08 17.27 5.18
CA GLY A 181 -1.16 17.34 4.19
C GLY A 181 -1.88 18.70 4.19
N VAL A 182 -1.45 19.65 5.02
CA VAL A 182 -2.04 20.99 5.11
C VAL A 182 -1.60 21.88 3.95
N SER A 183 -0.43 21.60 3.36
CA SER A 183 0.20 22.44 2.34
C SER A 183 0.10 21.89 0.91
N ASN A 184 -0.63 20.80 0.70
CA ASN A 184 -0.77 20.28 -0.66
C ASN A 184 -1.82 21.09 -1.42
N PRO A 185 -1.44 21.95 -2.38
CA PRO A 185 -2.36 22.81 -3.11
C PRO A 185 -3.39 22.00 -3.92
N PHE A 186 -3.09 20.75 -4.26
CA PHE A 186 -4.06 19.83 -4.87
C PHE A 186 -5.10 19.31 -3.87
N LEU A 187 -4.84 19.43 -2.57
CA LEU A 187 -5.76 19.03 -1.51
C LEU A 187 -6.43 20.22 -0.84
N ASP A 188 -5.79 21.41 -0.82
CA ASP A 188 -6.23 22.58 -0.08
C ASP A 188 -7.21 23.48 -0.85
N GLY A 189 -7.12 23.50 -2.17
CA GLY A 189 -7.91 24.42 -3.00
C GLY A 189 -9.31 23.93 -3.38
N ASN A 190 -9.64 22.66 -3.14
CA ASN A 190 -10.86 22.05 -3.64
C ASN A 190 -11.48 21.09 -2.61
N GLU A 191 -11.79 21.58 -1.43
CA GLU A 191 -12.48 20.78 -0.41
C GLU A 191 -13.76 20.11 -0.96
N GLY A 192 -14.46 20.75 -1.88
CA GLY A 192 -15.64 20.21 -2.52
C GLY A 192 -15.36 19.01 -3.45
N ILE A 193 -14.25 19.02 -4.18
CA ILE A 193 -13.90 17.95 -5.14
C ILE A 193 -13.12 16.81 -4.43
N VAL A 194 -12.22 17.17 -3.53
CA VAL A 194 -11.41 16.18 -2.76
C VAL A 194 -12.27 15.42 -1.77
N ASN A 195 -13.27 16.08 -1.21
CA ASN A 195 -14.23 15.49 -0.26
C ASN A 195 -15.49 14.94 -0.93
N LEU A 196 -15.51 14.76 -2.23
CA LEU A 196 -16.56 13.95 -2.85
C LEU A 196 -16.51 12.57 -2.22
N SER A 197 -17.31 12.41 -1.16
CA SER A 197 -17.48 11.15 -0.41
C SER A 197 -18.23 10.09 -1.24
N ILE A 198 -18.07 10.12 -2.58
CA ILE A 198 -18.71 9.17 -3.48
C ILE A 198 -18.39 7.73 -3.10
N GLN A 199 -17.23 7.51 -2.50
CA GLN A 199 -16.89 6.22 -1.91
C GLN A 199 -17.76 5.82 -0.71
N ASN A 200 -18.30 6.81 -0.01
CA ASN A 200 -18.98 6.64 1.27
C ASN A 200 -20.45 6.99 1.20
N LEU A 201 -21.00 7.25 0.02
CA LEU A 201 -22.43 7.47 -0.14
C LEU A 201 -23.20 6.23 0.31
N PRO A 202 -24.19 6.37 1.19
CA PRO A 202 -25.04 5.25 1.59
C PRO A 202 -25.64 4.56 0.35
N GLY A 203 -25.50 3.24 0.27
CA GLY A 203 -25.98 2.45 -0.85
C GLY A 203 -25.04 2.38 -2.07
N LEU A 204 -24.02 3.23 -2.17
CA LEU A 204 -23.02 3.15 -3.24
C LEU A 204 -21.74 2.39 -2.83
N SER A 205 -21.60 2.08 -1.56
CA SER A 205 -20.53 1.20 -1.10
C SER A 205 -20.85 -0.23 -1.48
N PRO A 206 -19.98 -0.93 -2.22
CA PRO A 206 -20.21 -2.34 -2.52
C PRO A 206 -20.29 -3.12 -1.21
N ARG A 207 -21.10 -4.15 -1.18
CA ARG A 207 -21.42 -5.01 -0.05
C ARG A 207 -20.22 -5.27 0.85
N GLY A 208 -20.11 -4.55 1.98
CA GLY A 208 -19.06 -4.69 2.98
C GLY A 208 -17.69 -4.10 2.62
N GLY A 209 -17.49 -3.59 1.41
CA GLY A 209 -16.17 -3.17 0.92
C GLY A 209 -15.54 -1.96 1.61
N ASN A 210 -16.36 -1.13 2.27
CA ASN A 210 -15.89 0.07 2.99
C ASN A 210 -16.04 -0.03 4.51
N ALA A 211 -16.44 -1.19 5.04
CA ALA A 211 -16.39 -1.39 6.48
C ALA A 211 -14.92 -1.34 6.92
N ARG A 212 -14.55 -0.27 7.59
CA ARG A 212 -13.23 -0.15 8.22
C ARG A 212 -13.17 -1.08 9.44
N MET A 213 -11.96 -1.44 9.82
CA MET A 213 -11.73 -2.15 11.07
C MET A 213 -12.40 -1.40 12.23
N PRO A 214 -13.03 -2.12 13.17
CA PRO A 214 -13.57 -1.50 14.36
C PRO A 214 -12.44 -0.82 15.13
N VAL A 215 -12.61 0.47 15.37
CA VAL A 215 -11.66 1.29 16.13
C VAL A 215 -12.39 1.82 17.33
N ALA A 216 -11.73 1.89 18.48
CA ALA A 216 -12.32 2.49 19.67
C ALA A 216 -12.90 3.87 19.35
N ALA A 217 -14.05 4.19 19.93
CA ALA A 217 -14.82 5.39 19.61
C ALA A 217 -14.01 6.70 19.74
N SER A 218 -13.01 6.74 20.62
CA SER A 218 -12.07 7.87 20.77
C SER A 218 -11.19 8.11 19.53
N LEU A 219 -10.86 7.05 18.81
CA LEU A 219 -10.12 7.13 17.55
C LEU A 219 -11.07 7.37 16.36
N ALA A 220 -12.34 7.01 16.51
CA ALA A 220 -13.40 7.25 15.53
C ALA A 220 -13.94 8.68 15.57
N ALA A 221 -13.91 9.35 16.71
CA ALA A 221 -14.47 10.69 16.89
C ALA A 221 -13.73 11.78 16.06
N GLY A 222 -12.46 11.56 15.70
CA GLY A 222 -11.73 12.40 14.73
C GLY A 222 -11.97 12.04 13.26
N ARG A 223 -12.91 11.12 12.96
CA ARG A 223 -13.08 10.48 11.65
C ARG A 223 -14.47 10.59 11.05
N GLY A 224 -15.34 11.34 11.68
CA GLY A 224 -16.69 11.62 11.18
C GLY A 224 -16.74 12.59 10.00
N GLY A 225 -15.93 12.42 9.08
CA GLY A 225 -15.56 13.22 7.94
C GLY A 225 -14.06 13.16 7.83
N VAL A 226 -13.49 13.42 6.71
CA VAL A 226 -12.04 13.51 6.50
C VAL A 226 -11.49 14.73 7.28
N GLY A 227 -11.71 14.74 8.60
CA GLY A 227 -11.09 15.69 9.52
C GLY A 227 -9.59 15.37 9.53
N ARG A 228 -8.80 16.24 8.95
CA ARG A 228 -7.35 16.17 8.98
C ARG A 228 -6.92 16.15 10.45
N GLN A 229 -6.25 15.09 10.88
CA GLN A 229 -5.57 15.10 12.17
C GLN A 229 -4.56 16.25 12.15
N SER A 230 -4.44 16.97 13.27
CA SER A 230 -3.37 17.98 13.38
C SER A 230 -2.00 17.32 13.16
N TYR A 231 -1.02 18.12 12.78
CA TYR A 231 0.35 17.63 12.62
C TYR A 231 0.85 16.98 13.92
N GLU A 232 0.57 17.59 15.06
CA GLU A 232 0.93 17.09 16.39
C GLU A 232 0.34 15.71 16.65
N ALA A 233 -0.93 15.52 16.33
CA ALA A 233 -1.59 14.23 16.48
C ALA A 233 -0.98 13.18 15.54
N GLN A 234 -0.63 13.55 14.31
CA GLN A 234 0.03 12.64 13.36
C GLN A 234 1.43 12.23 13.85
N VAL A 235 2.18 13.16 14.44
CA VAL A 235 3.51 12.89 15.06
C VAL A 235 3.33 12.01 16.29
N GLN A 236 2.40 12.35 17.19
CA GLN A 236 2.13 11.57 18.40
C GLN A 236 1.75 10.11 18.10
N HIS A 237 1.05 9.87 17.01
CA HIS A 237 0.61 8.54 16.58
C HIS A 237 1.53 7.87 15.56
N TYR A 238 2.74 8.40 15.34
CA TYR A 238 3.74 7.88 14.42
C TYR A 238 3.24 7.71 12.97
N SER A 239 2.26 8.50 12.55
CA SER A 239 1.87 8.62 11.14
C SER A 239 2.87 9.48 10.36
N ILE A 240 3.53 10.41 11.06
CA ILE A 240 4.63 11.24 10.58
C ILE A 240 5.81 11.11 11.57
N ILE A 241 7.00 10.92 11.04
CA ILE A 241 8.27 11.01 11.79
C ILE A 241 9.18 11.96 11.04
N SER A 242 9.38 13.16 11.56
CA SER A 242 10.18 14.19 10.91
C SER A 242 11.06 14.89 11.94
N ALA A 243 12.37 14.65 11.90
CA ALA A 243 13.33 15.09 12.92
C ALA A 243 14.77 14.87 12.46
N GLY A 244 15.73 15.08 13.34
CA GLY A 244 17.11 14.63 13.18
C GLY A 244 17.24 13.10 13.20
N PRO A 245 18.38 12.55 12.70
CA PRO A 245 18.56 11.10 12.53
C PRO A 245 18.29 10.27 13.79
N LYS A 246 18.81 10.69 14.93
CA LYS A 246 18.64 9.96 16.21
C LYS A 246 17.18 9.80 16.61
N LYS A 247 16.40 10.87 16.49
CA LYS A 247 14.97 10.85 16.84
C LYS A 247 14.15 10.06 15.81
N VAL A 248 14.51 10.16 14.54
CA VAL A 248 13.89 9.33 13.48
C VAL A 248 14.15 7.85 13.75
N ILE A 249 15.38 7.45 14.08
CA ILE A 249 15.73 6.06 14.42
C ILE A 249 14.93 5.58 15.64
N ALA A 250 14.84 6.41 16.70
CA ALA A 250 14.04 6.05 17.88
C ALA A 250 12.56 5.86 17.56
N GLY A 251 11.97 6.75 16.75
CA GLY A 251 10.59 6.64 16.29
C GLY A 251 10.37 5.40 15.45
N MET A 252 11.30 5.08 14.54
CA MET A 252 11.24 3.88 13.72
C MET A 252 11.39 2.60 14.54
N ARG A 253 12.28 2.58 15.53
CA ARG A 253 12.40 1.46 16.48
C ARG A 253 11.06 1.19 17.15
N HIS A 254 10.39 2.22 17.65
CA HIS A 254 9.08 2.08 18.27
C HIS A 254 8.04 1.47 17.30
N VAL A 255 8.01 1.92 16.05
CA VAL A 255 7.11 1.36 15.01
C VAL A 255 7.42 -0.12 14.77
N LEU A 256 8.70 -0.48 14.64
CA LEU A 256 9.14 -1.87 14.41
C LEU A 256 8.83 -2.78 15.60
N GLU A 257 9.05 -2.32 16.82
CA GLU A 257 8.73 -3.07 18.05
C GLU A 257 7.22 -3.30 18.20
N TYR A 258 6.42 -2.25 17.95
CA TYR A 258 4.99 -2.31 18.13
C TYR A 258 4.27 -3.13 17.06
N LEU A 259 4.61 -2.94 15.78
CA LEU A 259 3.89 -3.55 14.65
C LEU A 259 4.52 -4.85 14.15
N ARG A 260 5.85 -4.98 14.27
CA ARG A 260 6.64 -6.11 13.75
C ARG A 260 6.41 -6.39 12.25
N PRO A 261 6.50 -5.39 11.36
CA PRO A 261 6.34 -5.59 9.93
C PRO A 261 7.62 -6.15 9.31
N GLY A 262 7.51 -6.98 8.28
CA GLY A 262 8.66 -7.43 7.49
C GLY A 262 9.09 -6.45 6.40
N SER A 263 8.26 -5.42 6.14
CA SER A 263 8.58 -4.38 5.16
C SER A 263 8.18 -3.01 5.68
N MET A 264 9.08 -2.04 5.48
CA MET A 264 8.82 -0.62 5.75
C MET A 264 8.94 0.19 4.47
N PHE A 265 8.01 1.12 4.29
CA PHE A 265 8.00 2.07 3.19
C PHE A 265 8.06 3.49 3.76
N PHE A 266 8.88 4.32 3.17
CA PHE A 266 9.07 5.70 3.60
C PHE A 266 8.53 6.64 2.53
N TRP A 267 7.58 7.47 2.93
CA TRP A 267 7.06 8.54 2.09
C TRP A 267 7.72 9.84 2.53
N ASP A 268 8.66 10.30 1.75
CA ASP A 268 9.41 11.53 1.98
C ASP A 268 9.01 12.59 0.96
N GLY A 269 7.98 13.33 1.30
CA GLY A 269 7.47 14.42 0.48
C GLY A 269 6.32 14.07 -0.47
N ASP A 270 5.63 15.09 -0.93
CA ASP A 270 4.41 15.01 -1.75
C ASP A 270 4.55 15.75 -3.10
N GLY A 271 5.77 16.06 -3.52
CA GLY A 271 6.06 16.81 -4.73
C GLY A 271 6.07 18.34 -4.56
N SER A 272 5.68 18.89 -3.40
CA SER A 272 5.78 20.30 -3.07
C SER A 272 7.07 20.66 -2.34
N MET A 273 7.80 19.67 -1.84
CA MET A 273 9.08 19.84 -1.15
C MET A 273 10.18 20.27 -2.13
N THR A 274 11.09 21.10 -1.68
CA THR A 274 12.24 21.50 -2.51
C THR A 274 13.16 20.31 -2.79
N HIS A 275 13.80 20.32 -3.95
CA HIS A 275 14.75 19.28 -4.31
C HIS A 275 15.88 19.14 -3.29
N ASP A 276 16.39 20.25 -2.77
CA ASP A 276 17.50 20.23 -1.82
C ASP A 276 17.11 19.61 -0.47
N ASP A 277 15.91 19.92 0.03
CA ASP A 277 15.39 19.32 1.25
C ASP A 277 15.20 17.81 1.06
N GLN A 278 14.64 17.41 -0.08
CA GLN A 278 14.41 16.00 -0.40
C GLN A 278 15.72 15.21 -0.54
N MET A 279 16.73 15.79 -1.22
CA MET A 279 18.03 15.16 -1.40
C MET A 279 18.82 15.09 -0.08
N ARG A 280 18.65 16.05 0.81
CA ARG A 280 19.25 16.02 2.15
C ARG A 280 18.65 14.89 2.97
N SER A 281 17.34 14.78 3.02
CA SER A 281 16.65 13.71 3.74
C SER A 281 17.07 12.33 3.19
N LEU A 282 17.12 12.15 1.88
CA LEU A 282 17.55 10.89 1.27
C LEU A 282 18.98 10.50 1.64
N ARG A 283 19.92 11.48 1.71
CA ARG A 283 21.29 11.20 2.13
C ARG A 283 21.35 10.77 3.60
N LEU A 284 20.73 11.53 4.49
CA LEU A 284 20.70 11.21 5.93
C LEU A 284 19.97 9.87 6.17
N MET A 285 18.88 9.63 5.46
CA MET A 285 18.18 8.35 5.51
C MET A 285 19.11 7.20 5.10
N GLY A 286 19.83 7.34 3.99
CA GLY A 286 20.72 6.29 3.48
C GLY A 286 21.97 6.06 4.34
N GLN A 287 22.55 7.13 4.87
CA GLN A 287 23.82 7.08 5.60
C GLN A 287 23.66 6.71 7.08
N GLU A 288 22.62 7.20 7.73
CA GLU A 288 22.45 7.08 9.18
C GLU A 288 21.25 6.24 9.59
N VAL A 289 20.07 6.52 9.01
CA VAL A 289 18.82 5.90 9.48
C VAL A 289 18.67 4.45 9.01
N LEU A 290 18.80 4.20 7.70
CA LEU A 290 18.62 2.85 7.14
C LEU A 290 19.55 1.80 7.73
N PRO A 291 20.86 2.06 7.92
CA PRO A 291 21.73 1.09 8.60
C PRO A 291 21.24 0.75 10.01
N ALA A 292 20.90 1.78 10.80
CA ALA A 292 20.47 1.60 12.18
C ALA A 292 19.15 0.81 12.29
N ILE A 293 18.14 1.14 11.49
CA ILE A 293 16.85 0.44 11.55
C ILE A 293 16.92 -0.99 11.00
N ARG A 294 17.86 -1.30 10.11
CA ARG A 294 18.15 -2.68 9.67
C ARG A 294 18.68 -3.54 10.83
N GLU A 295 19.57 -2.99 11.64
CA GLU A 295 20.04 -3.69 12.84
C GLU A 295 18.89 -3.91 13.85
N VAL A 296 18.04 -2.90 14.05
CA VAL A 296 16.82 -3.09 14.87
C VAL A 296 15.93 -4.21 14.31
N GLY A 297 15.75 -4.29 13.01
CA GLY A 297 15.00 -5.37 12.37
C GLY A 297 15.59 -6.74 12.67
N LYS A 298 16.92 -6.88 12.60
CA LYS A 298 17.64 -8.12 12.96
C LYS A 298 17.50 -8.46 14.45
N GLU A 299 17.70 -7.48 15.34
CA GLU A 299 17.52 -7.65 16.79
C GLU A 299 16.12 -8.18 17.13
N LEU A 300 15.11 -7.70 16.41
CA LEU A 300 13.73 -8.10 16.60
C LEU A 300 13.35 -9.40 15.85
N GLY A 301 14.26 -9.98 15.08
CA GLY A 301 13.98 -11.16 14.26
C GLY A 301 12.89 -10.92 13.20
N LEU A 302 12.84 -9.71 12.63
CA LEU A 302 11.92 -9.39 11.55
C LEU A 302 12.48 -9.92 10.24
N VAL A 303 11.64 -10.63 9.51
CA VAL A 303 12.01 -11.25 8.23
C VAL A 303 11.17 -10.62 7.12
N GLY A 304 11.83 -10.13 6.11
CA GLY A 304 11.19 -9.53 4.93
C GLY A 304 10.74 -10.60 3.91
N PRO A 305 9.89 -10.22 2.96
CA PRO A 305 9.29 -11.14 2.00
C PRO A 305 10.27 -11.77 1.00
N TYR A 306 11.55 -11.39 1.04
CA TYR A 306 12.60 -11.90 0.14
C TYR A 306 13.80 -12.49 0.90
N GLU A 307 13.71 -12.63 2.22
CA GLU A 307 14.80 -13.06 3.06
C GLU A 307 14.72 -14.55 3.43
N VAL A 308 13.63 -15.22 3.08
CA VAL A 308 13.47 -16.68 3.27
C VAL A 308 13.91 -17.39 1.99
N PRO A 309 14.97 -18.20 2.03
CA PRO A 309 15.44 -18.94 0.86
C PRO A 309 14.36 -19.88 0.29
N GLY A 310 14.15 -19.79 -1.01
CA GLY A 310 13.20 -20.66 -1.73
C GLY A 310 11.72 -20.26 -1.63
N GLU A 311 11.40 -19.25 -0.83
CA GLU A 311 10.03 -18.77 -0.70
C GLU A 311 9.88 -17.36 -1.29
N VAL A 312 8.93 -17.18 -2.19
CA VAL A 312 8.56 -15.87 -2.74
C VAL A 312 7.14 -15.55 -2.32
N THR A 313 7.03 -14.73 -1.27
CA THR A 313 5.73 -14.30 -0.76
C THR A 313 4.98 -13.45 -1.78
N GLY A 314 3.69 -13.70 -1.97
CA GLY A 314 2.86 -12.95 -2.91
C GLY A 314 2.73 -13.58 -4.31
N THR A 315 3.11 -14.85 -4.47
CA THR A 315 2.97 -15.60 -5.73
C THR A 315 1.98 -16.75 -5.63
N TYR A 316 1.00 -16.62 -4.75
CA TYR A 316 -0.04 -17.65 -4.59
C TYR A 316 -0.93 -17.72 -5.82
N LEU A 317 -1.10 -18.93 -6.34
CA LEU A 317 -2.07 -19.23 -7.39
C LEU A 317 -3.33 -19.80 -6.72
N PRO A 318 -4.52 -19.24 -7.00
CA PRO A 318 -5.77 -19.85 -6.59
C PRO A 318 -5.89 -21.26 -7.19
N LYS A 319 -6.44 -22.18 -6.42
CA LYS A 319 -6.71 -23.56 -6.90
C LYS A 319 -7.83 -23.56 -7.90
#